data_9dfc28f5c83008c5c39d581ea9ce5940
#
_entry.id   9dfc28f5c83008c5c39d581ea9ce5940
#
_cell.length_a   1.000
_cell.length_b   1.000
_cell.length_c   1.000
_cell.angle_alpha   90.00
_cell.angle_beta   90.00
_cell.angle_gamma   90.00
#
_symmetry.space_group_name_H-M   'P 1'
#
loop_
_entity.id
_entity.type
_entity.pdbx_description
1 polymer ?
#
loop_
_entity_poly.entity_id
_entity_poly.type
_entity_poly.pdbx_seq_one_letter_code
_entity_poly.pdbx_strand_id
1 'polypeptide(L)'
;MKRKALSELTLLDKFLFDQTMDVPEAHTAALQIILGQDDLKLLTEGQSEKEVRTAPWLRSIRLDVYAVGDDGTVYDTEMQAGYRDDLVTRSRYYQSLIDSSLLEPGTISFNELNRSCIIMITPFDLFGKGKYCYTFRPRCDEDTDIILEDKAVRIFLNTKGTNDQDVRRELIDFLHYIECVDGTFAEQSGSEKIRKIHDCVSRIKASETIGVKYMQTWEEKIIIREEGREEAYAASVRNLMLKLNLTVNEALDMISVPVQMREKCLRLLDVKDETAE
;
A
#
# COMPACT_ATOMS: atom_id res chain seq x y z
N MET A 1 -5.38 14.38 -14.36
CA MET A 1 -4.30 13.35 -14.48
C MET A 1 -4.73 12.36 -15.57
N LYS A 2 -3.86 12.00 -16.53
CA LYS A 2 -4.23 11.04 -17.59
C LYS A 2 -4.21 9.62 -17.01
N ARG A 3 -5.28 8.84 -17.21
CA ARG A 3 -5.35 7.43 -16.80
C ARG A 3 -4.36 6.60 -17.64
N LYS A 4 -3.57 5.76 -16.98
CA LYS A 4 -2.85 4.70 -17.68
C LYS A 4 -3.82 3.57 -18.06
N ALA A 5 -3.59 2.90 -19.17
CA ALA A 5 -4.33 1.68 -19.48
C ALA A 5 -3.92 0.55 -18.51
N LEU A 6 -4.81 -0.41 -18.24
CA LEU A 6 -4.49 -1.56 -17.38
C LEU A 6 -3.25 -2.33 -17.89
N SER A 7 -3.09 -2.40 -19.21
CA SER A 7 -1.92 -3.02 -19.88
C SER A 7 -0.60 -2.32 -19.59
N GLU A 8 -0.63 -1.01 -19.30
CA GLU A 8 0.57 -0.18 -19.03
C GLU A 8 0.97 -0.16 -17.55
N LEU A 9 0.15 -0.75 -16.66
CA LEU A 9 0.45 -0.78 -15.25
C LEU A 9 1.62 -1.73 -14.96
N THR A 10 2.38 -1.38 -13.93
CA THR A 10 3.39 -2.24 -13.29
C THR A 10 2.92 -2.65 -11.90
N LEU A 11 3.63 -3.53 -11.23
CA LEU A 11 3.30 -3.93 -9.86
C LEU A 11 3.56 -2.80 -8.83
N LEU A 12 4.13 -1.67 -9.25
CA LEU A 12 4.14 -0.45 -8.43
C LEU A 12 2.76 0.22 -8.34
N ASP A 13 1.84 -0.09 -9.26
CA ASP A 13 0.45 0.37 -9.13
C ASP A 13 -0.31 -0.54 -8.16
N LYS A 14 -0.83 0.07 -7.10
CA LYS A 14 -1.53 -0.65 -6.02
C LYS A 14 -2.65 -1.56 -6.57
N PHE A 15 -3.42 -1.09 -7.55
CA PHE A 15 -4.52 -1.89 -8.10
C PHE A 15 -4.02 -3.20 -8.73
N LEU A 16 -2.97 -3.13 -9.57
CA LEU A 16 -2.41 -4.32 -10.21
C LEU A 16 -1.71 -5.22 -9.17
N PHE A 17 -1.03 -4.63 -8.20
CA PHE A 17 -0.38 -5.36 -7.11
C PHE A 17 -1.41 -6.16 -6.30
N ASP A 18 -2.46 -5.51 -5.81
CA ASP A 18 -3.51 -6.14 -5.02
C ASP A 18 -4.17 -7.29 -5.82
N GLN A 19 -4.57 -7.03 -7.07
CA GLN A 19 -5.18 -8.07 -7.90
C GLN A 19 -4.24 -9.25 -8.21
N THR A 20 -2.92 -9.02 -8.27
CA THR A 20 -1.94 -10.07 -8.49
C THR A 20 -1.72 -10.90 -7.22
N MET A 21 -1.61 -10.22 -6.08
CA MET A 21 -1.35 -10.87 -4.80
C MET A 21 -2.60 -11.52 -4.18
N ASP A 22 -3.81 -11.17 -4.65
CA ASP A 22 -5.04 -11.92 -4.33
C ASP A 22 -5.01 -13.34 -4.91
N VAL A 23 -4.18 -13.61 -5.91
CA VAL A 23 -4.01 -14.95 -6.48
C VAL A 23 -3.01 -15.74 -5.63
N PRO A 24 -3.42 -16.85 -4.98
CA PRO A 24 -2.58 -17.58 -4.02
C PRO A 24 -1.23 -18.02 -4.57
N GLU A 25 -1.19 -18.45 -5.83
CA GLU A 25 0.04 -18.91 -6.49
C GLU A 25 1.05 -17.77 -6.67
N ALA A 26 0.58 -16.56 -7.03
CA ALA A 26 1.44 -15.40 -7.21
C ALA A 26 1.94 -14.87 -5.87
N HIS A 27 1.06 -14.81 -4.85
CA HIS A 27 1.43 -14.36 -3.51
C HIS A 27 2.42 -15.33 -2.85
N THR A 28 2.15 -16.64 -2.93
CA THR A 28 3.08 -17.67 -2.43
C THR A 28 4.45 -17.52 -3.10
N ALA A 29 4.48 -17.39 -4.43
CA ALA A 29 5.74 -17.21 -5.16
C ALA A 29 6.49 -15.94 -4.72
N ALA A 30 5.79 -14.82 -4.53
CA ALA A 30 6.38 -13.58 -4.05
C ALA A 30 6.97 -13.73 -2.64
N LEU A 31 6.22 -14.32 -1.69
CA LEU A 31 6.71 -14.58 -0.33
C LEU A 31 7.89 -15.54 -0.31
N GLN A 32 7.86 -16.61 -1.11
CA GLN A 32 9.00 -17.53 -1.26
C GLN A 32 10.26 -16.81 -1.73
N ILE A 33 10.14 -15.90 -2.71
CA ILE A 33 11.26 -15.08 -3.18
C ILE A 33 11.75 -14.14 -2.07
N ILE A 34 10.84 -13.40 -1.44
CA ILE A 34 11.18 -12.39 -0.42
C ILE A 34 11.89 -13.04 0.78
N LEU A 35 11.31 -14.12 1.29
CA LEU A 35 11.79 -14.78 2.51
C LEU A 35 12.90 -15.82 2.24
N GLY A 36 13.04 -16.28 1.00
CA GLY A 36 13.98 -17.35 0.65
C GLY A 36 13.57 -18.72 1.18
N GLN A 37 12.28 -18.99 1.23
CA GLN A 37 11.69 -20.19 1.76
C GLN A 37 10.86 -20.88 0.66
N ASP A 38 11.45 -21.84 -0.04
CA ASP A 38 10.82 -22.50 -1.19
C ASP A 38 9.68 -23.43 -0.79
N ASP A 39 9.65 -23.86 0.45
CA ASP A 39 8.62 -24.73 1.04
C ASP A 39 7.43 -23.99 1.64
N LEU A 40 7.47 -22.64 1.70
CA LEU A 40 6.38 -21.81 2.18
C LEU A 40 5.09 -22.07 1.38
N LYS A 41 4.00 -22.29 2.11
CA LYS A 41 2.65 -22.45 1.56
C LYS A 41 1.68 -21.55 2.30
N LEU A 42 0.70 -21.03 1.60
CA LEU A 42 -0.39 -20.28 2.20
C LEU A 42 -1.59 -21.17 2.44
N LEU A 43 -2.20 -21.06 3.62
CA LEU A 43 -3.46 -21.74 3.98
C LEU A 43 -4.68 -21.01 3.43
N THR A 44 -4.60 -19.70 3.30
CA THR A 44 -5.72 -18.86 2.87
C THR A 44 -5.38 -18.19 1.55
N GLU A 45 -6.39 -17.95 0.73
CA GLU A 45 -6.29 -17.00 -0.38
C GLU A 45 -5.87 -15.63 0.17
N GLY A 46 -5.06 -14.90 -0.60
CA GLY A 46 -4.73 -13.52 -0.28
C GLY A 46 -6.02 -12.71 -0.13
N GLN A 47 -6.09 -11.87 0.88
CA GLN A 47 -7.21 -10.95 1.08
C GLN A 47 -6.69 -9.54 0.88
N SER A 48 -6.88 -8.98 -0.33
CA SER A 48 -6.60 -7.57 -0.55
C SER A 48 -7.60 -6.70 0.18
N GLU A 49 -7.13 -5.54 0.61
CA GLU A 49 -7.93 -4.54 1.30
C GLU A 49 -8.65 -5.05 2.57
N LYS A 50 -8.04 -6.02 3.27
CA LYS A 50 -8.58 -6.50 4.54
C LYS A 50 -8.66 -5.36 5.54
N GLU A 51 -9.87 -5.00 5.96
CA GLU A 51 -10.07 -4.03 7.03
C GLU A 51 -9.83 -4.68 8.40
N VAL A 52 -8.94 -4.09 9.19
CA VAL A 52 -8.71 -4.50 10.59
C VAL A 52 -9.03 -3.33 11.50
N ARG A 53 -9.94 -3.59 12.47
CA ARG A 53 -10.38 -2.63 13.46
C ARG A 53 -10.63 -3.35 14.79
N THR A 54 -10.05 -2.85 15.85
CA THR A 54 -10.22 -3.43 17.20
C THR A 54 -11.45 -2.88 17.92
N ALA A 55 -11.90 -1.67 17.57
CA ALA A 55 -13.13 -1.08 18.10
C ALA A 55 -13.72 -0.06 17.09
N PRO A 56 -15.06 0.14 17.08
CA PRO A 56 -15.72 1.03 16.11
C PRO A 56 -15.22 2.48 16.12
N TRP A 57 -14.74 2.95 17.26
CA TRP A 57 -14.23 4.33 17.45
C TRP A 57 -12.72 4.46 17.25
N LEU A 58 -12.00 3.37 17.03
CA LEU A 58 -10.57 3.41 16.71
C LEU A 58 -10.34 3.52 15.20
N ARG A 59 -9.17 4.09 14.86
CA ARG A 59 -8.74 4.16 13.47
C ARG A 59 -8.60 2.74 12.92
N SER A 60 -9.39 2.39 11.91
CA SER A 60 -9.19 1.18 11.13
C SER A 60 -7.99 1.32 10.20
N ILE A 61 -7.42 0.20 9.83
CA ILE A 61 -6.47 0.09 8.73
C ILE A 61 -7.05 -0.81 7.65
N ARG A 62 -6.59 -0.59 6.44
CA ARG A 62 -6.83 -1.48 5.31
C ARG A 62 -5.47 -2.02 4.89
N LEU A 63 -5.27 -3.31 5.11
CA LEU A 63 -4.06 -4.02 4.70
C LEU A 63 -4.12 -4.26 3.19
N ASP A 64 -3.00 -4.08 2.50
CA ASP A 64 -2.97 -4.26 1.05
C ASP A 64 -3.19 -5.73 0.70
N VAL A 65 -2.37 -6.64 1.21
CA VAL A 65 -2.56 -8.08 1.01
C VAL A 65 -2.21 -8.87 2.28
N TYR A 66 -3.22 -9.48 2.86
CA TYR A 66 -3.12 -10.31 4.07
C TYR A 66 -3.18 -11.78 3.73
N ALA A 67 -2.32 -12.61 4.30
CA ALA A 67 -2.36 -14.07 4.16
C ALA A 67 -1.82 -14.78 5.40
N VAL A 68 -2.14 -16.07 5.53
CA VAL A 68 -1.68 -16.93 6.62
C VAL A 68 -0.94 -18.13 6.02
N GLY A 69 0.28 -18.38 6.47
CA GLY A 69 1.07 -19.54 6.12
C GLY A 69 0.59 -20.83 6.79
N ASP A 70 1.00 -21.96 6.28
CA ASP A 70 0.68 -23.29 6.85
C ASP A 70 1.31 -23.52 8.24
N ASP A 71 2.34 -22.77 8.58
CA ASP A 71 2.93 -22.71 9.91
C ASP A 71 2.20 -21.73 10.86
N GLY A 72 1.10 -21.12 10.40
CA GLY A 72 0.33 -20.12 11.14
C GLY A 72 0.95 -18.72 11.12
N THR A 73 2.06 -18.48 10.42
CA THR A 73 2.63 -17.13 10.28
C THR A 73 1.70 -16.23 9.49
N VAL A 74 1.47 -15.04 9.99
CA VAL A 74 0.65 -14.01 9.32
C VAL A 74 1.55 -13.08 8.52
N TYR A 75 1.19 -12.87 7.27
CA TYR A 75 1.87 -11.98 6.34
C TYR A 75 0.97 -10.81 5.96
N ASP A 76 1.53 -9.62 5.99
CA ASP A 76 0.94 -8.40 5.43
C ASP A 76 1.94 -7.81 4.43
N THR A 77 1.55 -7.75 3.15
CA THR A 77 2.43 -7.29 2.07
C THR A 77 1.86 -6.02 1.45
N GLU A 78 2.59 -4.93 1.62
CA GLU A 78 2.19 -3.58 1.27
C GLU A 78 3.02 -3.03 0.10
N MET A 79 2.36 -2.48 -0.93
CA MET A 79 2.99 -1.73 -2.01
C MET A 79 2.85 -0.23 -1.78
N GLN A 80 3.96 0.45 -1.55
CA GLN A 80 4.00 1.89 -1.30
C GLN A 80 4.78 2.62 -2.38
N ALA A 81 4.11 3.02 -3.46
CA ALA A 81 4.75 3.69 -4.61
C ALA A 81 5.20 5.13 -4.32
N GLY A 82 4.53 5.84 -3.43
CA GLY A 82 4.86 7.23 -3.08
C GLY A 82 5.61 7.34 -1.76
N TYR A 83 6.59 8.24 -1.69
CA TYR A 83 7.30 8.50 -0.44
C TYR A 83 6.37 9.00 0.66
N ARG A 84 6.54 8.45 1.86
CA ARG A 84 5.90 8.90 3.10
C ARG A 84 6.90 8.73 4.23
N ASP A 85 6.98 9.74 5.08
CA ASP A 85 7.88 9.76 6.24
C ASP A 85 7.36 8.93 7.44
N ASP A 86 6.06 8.56 7.40
CA ASP A 86 5.37 7.81 8.47
C ASP A 86 5.42 6.27 8.29
N LEU A 87 6.06 5.74 7.25
CA LEU A 87 6.02 4.30 6.93
C LEU A 87 6.51 3.40 8.07
N VAL A 88 7.56 3.82 8.77
CA VAL A 88 8.10 3.06 9.91
C VAL A 88 7.10 2.98 11.06
N THR A 89 6.51 4.12 11.43
CA THR A 89 5.49 4.16 12.48
C THR A 89 4.19 3.49 12.05
N ARG A 90 3.84 3.58 10.78
CA ARG A 90 2.68 2.89 10.20
C ARG A 90 2.85 1.37 10.28
N SER A 91 4.02 0.83 9.97
CA SER A 91 4.28 -0.61 10.08
C SER A 91 4.11 -1.12 11.51
N ARG A 92 4.52 -0.33 12.52
CA ARG A 92 4.31 -0.67 13.93
C ARG A 92 2.82 -0.67 14.29
N TYR A 93 2.07 0.31 13.79
CA TYR A 93 0.63 0.39 14.04
C TYR A 93 -0.13 -0.78 13.39
N TYR A 94 0.25 -1.15 12.16
CA TYR A 94 -0.29 -2.32 11.47
C TYR A 94 -0.03 -3.60 12.26
N GLN A 95 1.21 -3.78 12.73
CA GLN A 95 1.59 -4.89 13.60
C GLN A 95 0.66 -5.00 14.81
N SER A 96 0.44 -3.90 15.53
CA SER A 96 -0.38 -3.91 16.76
C SER A 96 -1.85 -4.27 16.49
N LEU A 97 -2.40 -3.84 15.35
CA LEU A 97 -3.79 -4.18 14.98
C LEU A 97 -3.92 -5.63 14.53
N ILE A 98 -2.94 -6.14 13.77
CA ILE A 98 -2.89 -7.55 13.40
C ILE A 98 -2.83 -8.39 14.67
N ASP A 99 -1.88 -8.13 15.56
CA ASP A 99 -1.68 -8.89 16.80
C ASP A 99 -2.95 -8.87 17.67
N SER A 100 -3.62 -7.71 17.79
CA SER A 100 -4.85 -7.59 18.56
C SER A 100 -6.05 -8.34 17.93
N SER A 101 -5.97 -8.70 16.66
CA SER A 101 -7.00 -9.47 15.95
C SER A 101 -6.77 -10.98 15.96
N LEU A 102 -5.59 -11.43 16.39
CA LEU A 102 -5.17 -12.84 16.30
C LEU A 102 -5.49 -13.65 17.55
N LEU A 103 -5.56 -13.00 18.72
CA LEU A 103 -5.90 -13.70 19.95
C LEU A 103 -7.39 -13.70 20.19
N GLU A 104 -7.97 -14.89 20.35
CA GLU A 104 -9.36 -15.05 20.71
C GLU A 104 -9.63 -14.55 22.16
N PRO A 105 -10.80 -13.95 22.42
CA PRO A 105 -11.19 -13.58 23.78
C PRO A 105 -11.16 -14.80 24.70
N GLY A 106 -10.41 -14.71 25.79
CA GLY A 106 -10.24 -15.81 26.76
C GLY A 106 -9.00 -16.66 26.56
N THR A 107 -8.17 -16.37 25.57
CA THR A 107 -6.85 -17.00 25.42
C THR A 107 -6.01 -16.69 26.67
N ILE A 108 -5.47 -17.74 27.32
CA ILE A 108 -4.76 -17.64 28.61
C ILE A 108 -3.31 -17.24 28.40
N SER A 109 -2.68 -17.71 27.33
CA SER A 109 -1.25 -17.50 27.08
C SER A 109 -1.00 -16.62 25.87
N PHE A 110 -0.27 -15.52 26.05
CA PHE A 110 0.23 -14.71 24.93
C PHE A 110 1.24 -15.44 24.04
N ASN A 111 1.79 -16.59 24.48
CA ASN A 111 2.64 -17.43 23.64
C ASN A 111 1.89 -18.06 22.45
N GLU A 112 0.56 -18.05 22.46
CA GLU A 112 -0.30 -18.46 21.35
C GLU A 112 -0.37 -17.43 20.23
N LEU A 113 0.14 -16.20 20.48
CA LEU A 113 0.22 -15.19 19.44
C LEU A 113 1.05 -15.68 18.24
N ASN A 114 0.48 -15.59 17.06
CA ASN A 114 1.11 -16.03 15.84
C ASN A 114 2.39 -15.22 15.54
N ARG A 115 3.28 -15.84 14.77
CA ARG A 115 4.34 -15.06 14.13
C ARG A 115 3.71 -14.12 13.11
N SER A 116 4.21 -12.89 13.00
CA SER A 116 3.72 -11.92 12.04
C SER A 116 4.88 -11.24 11.30
N CYS A 117 4.69 -11.07 9.99
CA CYS A 117 5.67 -10.48 9.11
C CYS A 117 5.01 -9.37 8.28
N ILE A 118 5.40 -8.12 8.52
CA ILE A 118 4.97 -6.99 7.71
C ILE A 118 6.04 -6.71 6.68
N ILE A 119 5.66 -6.73 5.41
CA ILE A 119 6.53 -6.52 4.25
C ILE A 119 6.08 -5.24 3.55
N MET A 120 6.96 -4.25 3.48
CA MET A 120 6.71 -3.01 2.74
C MET A 120 7.63 -2.92 1.55
N ILE A 121 7.07 -2.82 0.35
CA ILE A 121 7.82 -2.71 -0.90
C ILE A 121 7.75 -1.25 -1.38
N THR A 122 8.92 -0.65 -1.64
CA THR A 122 9.03 0.76 -2.05
C THR A 122 9.96 0.93 -3.25
N PRO A 123 9.66 1.84 -4.21
CA PRO A 123 10.59 2.21 -5.28
C PRO A 123 11.59 3.30 -4.86
N PHE A 124 11.88 3.38 -3.56
CA PHE A 124 12.83 4.33 -2.99
C PHE A 124 13.47 3.74 -1.73
N ASP A 125 14.67 4.20 -1.40
CA ASP A 125 15.39 3.79 -0.20
C ASP A 125 14.96 4.62 1.02
N LEU A 126 14.10 4.03 1.87
CA LEU A 126 13.59 4.69 3.08
C LEU A 126 14.68 5.02 4.10
N PHE A 127 15.76 4.23 4.13
CA PHE A 127 16.83 4.32 5.14
C PHE A 127 18.14 4.93 4.59
N GLY A 128 18.25 5.17 3.28
CA GLY A 128 19.38 5.82 2.63
C GLY A 128 20.69 5.04 2.71
N LYS A 129 20.66 3.70 2.79
CA LYS A 129 21.86 2.84 2.86
C LYS A 129 22.06 1.98 1.62
N GLY A 130 21.30 2.18 0.57
CA GLY A 130 21.42 1.51 -0.71
C GLY A 130 21.11 0.00 -0.69
N LYS A 131 20.42 -0.50 0.35
CA LYS A 131 20.12 -1.94 0.44
C LYS A 131 18.79 -2.27 -0.23
N TYR A 132 18.72 -3.45 -0.87
CA TYR A 132 17.48 -4.01 -1.40
C TYR A 132 16.50 -4.47 -0.31
N CYS A 133 17.03 -4.92 0.83
CA CYS A 133 16.24 -5.47 1.91
C CYS A 133 16.75 -4.99 3.27
N TYR A 134 15.82 -4.53 4.10
CA TYR A 134 16.05 -4.16 5.50
C TYR A 134 15.11 -4.98 6.37
N THR A 135 15.65 -5.87 7.20
CA THR A 135 14.89 -6.69 8.13
C THR A 135 15.09 -6.18 9.56
N PHE A 136 13.99 -5.88 10.23
CA PHE A 136 13.99 -5.37 11.59
C PHE A 136 13.39 -6.39 12.55
N ARG A 137 14.15 -6.66 13.64
CA ARG A 137 13.73 -7.37 14.84
C ARG A 137 14.23 -6.62 16.05
N PRO A 138 13.48 -6.53 17.16
CA PRO A 138 13.97 -5.88 18.36
C PRO A 138 15.21 -6.59 18.90
N ARG A 139 16.16 -5.78 19.42
CA ARG A 139 17.41 -6.26 20.03
C ARG A 139 17.63 -5.55 21.37
N CYS A 140 18.39 -6.17 22.24
CA CYS A 140 18.83 -5.56 23.48
C CYS A 140 19.89 -4.48 23.18
N ASP A 141 19.74 -3.29 23.74
CA ASP A 141 20.69 -2.19 23.55
C ASP A 141 21.99 -2.44 24.33
N GLU A 142 21.91 -3.14 25.47
CA GLU A 142 23.05 -3.49 26.31
C GLU A 142 23.87 -4.67 25.77
N ASP A 143 23.24 -5.53 24.95
CA ASP A 143 23.89 -6.66 24.28
C ASP A 143 23.19 -6.93 22.95
N THR A 144 23.78 -6.48 21.85
CA THR A 144 23.18 -6.54 20.50
C THR A 144 23.07 -7.95 19.91
N ASP A 145 23.70 -8.95 20.54
CA ASP A 145 23.56 -10.36 20.13
C ASP A 145 22.26 -10.97 20.65
N ILE A 146 21.64 -10.37 21.66
CA ILE A 146 20.34 -10.78 22.18
C ILE A 146 19.23 -10.23 21.30
N ILE A 147 18.51 -11.11 20.61
CA ILE A 147 17.31 -10.78 19.85
C ILE A 147 16.10 -11.00 20.77
N LEU A 148 15.20 -10.01 20.83
CA LEU A 148 13.89 -10.21 21.46
C LEU A 148 13.02 -11.05 20.52
N GLU A 149 12.85 -12.31 20.84
CA GLU A 149 12.10 -13.27 20.02
C GLU A 149 10.57 -13.16 20.25
N ASP A 150 10.02 -11.98 19.99
CA ASP A 150 8.59 -11.67 20.11
C ASP A 150 7.75 -12.16 18.94
N LYS A 151 8.36 -12.89 17.99
CA LYS A 151 7.77 -13.40 16.75
C LYS A 151 7.34 -12.33 15.74
N ALA A 152 7.63 -11.04 15.98
CA ALA A 152 7.30 -9.95 15.06
C ALA A 152 8.50 -9.60 14.17
N VAL A 153 8.28 -9.54 12.85
CA VAL A 153 9.30 -9.16 11.87
C VAL A 153 8.75 -8.08 10.94
N ARG A 154 9.57 -7.08 10.64
CA ARG A 154 9.26 -6.05 9.65
C ARG A 154 10.35 -6.02 8.59
N ILE A 155 9.92 -6.14 7.32
CA ILE A 155 10.82 -6.15 6.17
C ILE A 155 10.46 -4.95 5.29
N PHE A 156 11.46 -4.16 4.96
CA PHE A 156 11.34 -3.08 3.99
C PHE A 156 12.18 -3.43 2.77
N LEU A 157 11.53 -3.52 1.63
CA LEU A 157 12.17 -3.82 0.35
C LEU A 157 12.25 -2.55 -0.47
N ASN A 158 13.41 -2.33 -1.07
CA ASN A 158 13.72 -1.19 -1.91
C ASN A 158 14.06 -1.70 -3.32
N THR A 159 13.27 -1.33 -4.33
CA THR A 159 13.54 -1.75 -5.71
C THR A 159 14.77 -1.06 -6.32
N LYS A 160 15.33 -0.05 -5.64
CA LYS A 160 16.51 0.74 -6.04
C LYS A 160 17.75 0.41 -5.21
N GLY A 161 17.83 -0.78 -4.65
CA GLY A 161 19.03 -1.22 -3.95
C GLY A 161 20.26 -1.24 -4.85
N THR A 162 21.46 -1.28 -4.25
CA THR A 162 22.76 -1.29 -4.96
C THR A 162 23.75 -2.29 -4.37
N ASN A 163 23.30 -3.12 -3.42
CA ASN A 163 24.13 -4.10 -2.73
C ASN A 163 23.94 -5.51 -3.31
N ASP A 164 24.08 -5.66 -4.61
CA ASP A 164 23.83 -6.90 -5.36
C ASP A 164 24.59 -8.10 -4.82
N GLN A 165 25.79 -7.87 -4.27
CA GLN A 165 26.67 -8.92 -3.73
C GLN A 165 26.12 -9.58 -2.44
N ASP A 166 25.26 -8.87 -1.72
CA ASP A 166 24.77 -9.29 -0.39
C ASP A 166 23.36 -9.93 -0.48
N VAL A 167 22.75 -9.93 -1.66
CA VAL A 167 21.34 -10.28 -1.82
C VAL A 167 21.18 -11.38 -2.86
N ARG A 168 20.28 -12.31 -2.61
CA ARG A 168 19.95 -13.37 -3.57
C ARG A 168 19.50 -12.78 -4.90
N ARG A 169 20.06 -13.29 -5.99
CA ARG A 169 19.75 -12.81 -7.34
C ARG A 169 18.24 -12.83 -7.64
N GLU A 170 17.55 -13.88 -7.22
CA GLU A 170 16.10 -14.01 -7.43
C GLU A 170 15.30 -12.88 -6.78
N LEU A 171 15.71 -12.38 -5.59
CA LEU A 171 15.06 -11.23 -4.95
C LEU A 171 15.31 -9.94 -5.72
N ILE A 172 16.55 -9.73 -6.20
CA ILE A 172 16.89 -8.55 -7.02
C ILE A 172 16.04 -8.57 -8.31
N ASP A 173 15.99 -9.70 -8.99
CA ASP A 173 15.24 -9.85 -10.24
C ASP A 173 13.71 -9.64 -10.00
N PHE A 174 13.19 -10.13 -8.89
CA PHE A 174 11.79 -9.87 -8.51
C PHE A 174 11.52 -8.37 -8.27
N LEU A 175 12.39 -7.69 -7.54
CA LEU A 175 12.25 -6.25 -7.28
C LEU A 175 12.34 -5.42 -8.57
N HIS A 176 13.21 -5.81 -9.51
CA HIS A 176 13.27 -5.18 -10.83
C HIS A 176 12.02 -5.52 -11.65
N TYR A 177 11.52 -6.76 -11.59
CA TYR A 177 10.29 -7.17 -12.26
C TYR A 177 9.07 -6.35 -11.80
N ILE A 178 8.97 -6.01 -10.52
CA ILE A 178 7.91 -5.13 -10.00
C ILE A 178 7.82 -3.81 -10.77
N GLU A 179 8.95 -3.27 -11.21
CA GLU A 179 9.00 -1.98 -11.92
C GLU A 179 8.69 -2.07 -13.41
N CYS A 180 9.06 -3.17 -14.06
CA CYS A 180 8.94 -3.28 -15.53
C CYS A 180 7.74 -4.15 -15.97
N VAL A 181 7.43 -5.23 -15.26
CA VAL A 181 6.39 -6.22 -15.62
C VAL A 181 6.53 -6.66 -17.08
N ASP A 182 7.73 -7.08 -17.45
CA ASP A 182 8.08 -7.50 -18.81
C ASP A 182 8.25 -9.02 -18.90
N GLY A 183 7.62 -9.66 -19.90
CA GLY A 183 7.66 -11.11 -20.10
C GLY A 183 9.04 -11.62 -20.49
N THR A 184 9.76 -10.88 -21.32
CA THR A 184 11.13 -11.24 -21.70
C THR A 184 12.06 -11.21 -20.50
N PHE A 185 11.88 -10.21 -19.62
CA PHE A 185 12.63 -10.14 -18.36
C PHE A 185 12.28 -11.32 -17.44
N ALA A 186 10.99 -11.68 -17.32
CA ALA A 186 10.54 -12.81 -16.51
C ALA A 186 11.16 -14.15 -16.96
N GLU A 187 11.25 -14.37 -18.28
CA GLU A 187 11.92 -15.53 -18.85
C GLU A 187 13.44 -15.52 -18.60
N GLN A 188 14.09 -14.39 -18.83
CA GLN A 188 15.55 -14.23 -18.69
C GLN A 188 16.02 -14.35 -17.23
N SER A 189 15.17 -14.03 -16.25
CA SER A 189 15.49 -14.22 -14.83
C SER A 189 15.78 -15.67 -14.46
N GLY A 190 15.28 -16.64 -15.25
CA GLY A 190 15.39 -18.06 -14.96
C GLY A 190 14.55 -18.53 -13.76
N SER A 191 13.88 -17.62 -13.05
CA SER A 191 13.03 -17.96 -11.89
C SER A 191 11.65 -18.45 -12.33
N GLU A 192 11.31 -19.67 -11.96
CA GLU A 192 9.96 -20.22 -12.15
C GLU A 192 8.91 -19.41 -11.38
N LYS A 193 9.27 -18.87 -10.21
CA LYS A 193 8.38 -18.08 -9.37
C LYS A 193 8.04 -16.73 -10.04
N ILE A 194 9.04 -16.04 -10.60
CA ILE A 194 8.81 -14.79 -11.35
C ILE A 194 7.94 -15.06 -12.58
N ARG A 195 8.15 -16.18 -13.28
CA ARG A 195 7.28 -16.57 -14.41
C ARG A 195 5.83 -16.81 -13.97
N LYS A 196 5.61 -17.53 -12.84
CA LYS A 196 4.26 -17.72 -12.29
C LYS A 196 3.57 -16.39 -11.98
N ILE A 197 4.29 -15.44 -11.39
CA ILE A 197 3.78 -14.10 -11.13
C ILE A 197 3.45 -13.39 -12.46
N HIS A 198 4.32 -13.49 -13.46
CA HIS A 198 4.09 -12.89 -14.78
C HIS A 198 2.87 -13.45 -15.49
N ASP A 199 2.68 -14.77 -15.46
CA ASP A 199 1.51 -15.45 -16.05
C ASP A 199 0.21 -14.97 -15.38
N CYS A 200 0.25 -14.77 -14.06
CA CYS A 200 -0.87 -14.23 -13.31
C CYS A 200 -1.16 -12.77 -13.74
N VAL A 201 -0.15 -11.91 -13.78
CA VAL A 201 -0.28 -10.52 -14.24
C VAL A 201 -0.82 -10.45 -15.67
N SER A 202 -0.36 -11.32 -16.56
CA SER A 202 -0.82 -11.37 -17.96
C SER A 202 -2.29 -11.75 -18.05
N ARG A 203 -2.76 -12.73 -17.27
CA ARG A 203 -4.18 -13.10 -17.15
C ARG A 203 -5.03 -11.93 -16.63
N ILE A 204 -4.54 -11.23 -15.58
CA ILE A 204 -5.21 -10.06 -15.00
C ILE A 204 -5.35 -8.95 -16.03
N LYS A 205 -4.27 -8.62 -16.74
CA LYS A 205 -4.27 -7.56 -17.76
C LYS A 205 -5.16 -7.89 -18.98
N ALA A 206 -5.36 -9.16 -19.28
CA ALA A 206 -6.24 -9.63 -20.35
C ALA A 206 -7.72 -9.77 -19.94
N SER A 207 -8.04 -9.66 -18.65
CA SER A 207 -9.40 -9.85 -18.12
C SER A 207 -10.26 -8.62 -18.32
N GLU A 208 -11.36 -8.74 -19.05
CA GLU A 208 -12.34 -7.66 -19.22
C GLU A 208 -12.99 -7.26 -17.89
N THR A 209 -13.32 -8.24 -17.04
CA THR A 209 -13.92 -8.00 -15.72
C THR A 209 -13.02 -7.15 -14.85
N ILE A 210 -11.71 -7.47 -14.83
CA ILE A 210 -10.73 -6.68 -14.06
C ILE A 210 -10.52 -5.31 -14.70
N GLY A 211 -10.59 -5.22 -16.03
CA GLY A 211 -10.57 -3.95 -16.75
C GLY A 211 -11.71 -3.01 -16.32
N VAL A 212 -12.94 -3.53 -16.20
CA VAL A 212 -14.10 -2.77 -15.70
C VAL A 212 -13.89 -2.34 -14.24
N LYS A 213 -13.45 -3.26 -13.36
CA LYS A 213 -13.14 -2.97 -11.96
C LYS A 213 -12.08 -1.87 -11.83
N TYR A 214 -11.03 -1.91 -12.67
CA TYR A 214 -10.00 -0.87 -12.71
C TYR A 214 -10.56 0.50 -13.11
N MET A 215 -11.45 0.54 -14.12
CA MET A 215 -12.11 1.78 -14.52
C MET A 215 -12.93 2.38 -13.37
N GLN A 216 -13.76 1.57 -12.71
CA GLN A 216 -14.58 2.00 -11.58
C GLN A 216 -13.72 2.54 -10.43
N THR A 217 -12.69 1.79 -10.02
CA THR A 217 -11.74 2.22 -8.98
C THR A 217 -11.04 3.54 -9.34
N TRP A 218 -10.74 3.75 -10.62
CA TRP A 218 -10.10 4.98 -11.06
C TRP A 218 -11.08 6.16 -11.04
N GLU A 219 -12.34 5.95 -11.46
CA GLU A 219 -13.41 6.95 -11.41
C GLU A 219 -13.70 7.37 -9.96
N GLU A 220 -13.83 6.43 -9.04
CA GLU A 220 -13.99 6.70 -7.61
C GLU A 220 -12.84 7.55 -7.04
N LYS A 221 -11.59 7.20 -7.38
CA LYS A 221 -10.41 8.00 -6.97
C LYS A 221 -10.45 9.44 -7.50
N ILE A 222 -10.96 9.64 -8.71
CA ILE A 222 -11.12 10.99 -9.27
C ILE A 222 -12.18 11.77 -8.49
N ILE A 223 -13.35 11.16 -8.25
CA ILE A 223 -14.44 11.79 -7.50
C ILE A 223 -13.95 12.22 -6.13
N ILE A 224 -13.36 11.31 -5.35
CA ILE A 224 -12.80 11.61 -4.01
C ILE A 224 -11.77 12.75 -4.06
N ARG A 225 -10.93 12.77 -5.10
CA ARG A 225 -9.92 13.84 -5.24
C ARG A 225 -10.54 15.18 -5.59
N GLU A 226 -11.58 15.20 -6.42
CA GLU A 226 -12.31 16.42 -6.77
C GLU A 226 -13.05 16.97 -5.56
N GLU A 227 -13.76 16.12 -4.81
CA GLU A 227 -14.42 16.48 -3.56
C GLU A 227 -13.44 17.07 -2.54
N GLY A 228 -12.30 16.40 -2.31
CA GLY A 228 -11.27 16.93 -1.41
C GLY A 228 -10.69 18.27 -1.86
N ARG A 229 -10.61 18.55 -3.17
CA ARG A 229 -10.20 19.87 -3.70
C ARG A 229 -11.26 20.92 -3.45
N GLU A 230 -12.53 20.58 -3.64
CA GLU A 230 -13.67 21.47 -3.40
C GLU A 230 -13.73 21.86 -1.92
N GLU A 231 -13.58 20.89 -1.01
CA GLU A 231 -13.51 21.12 0.43
C GLU A 231 -12.32 22.03 0.82
N ALA A 232 -11.14 21.77 0.24
CA ALA A 232 -9.95 22.58 0.49
C ALA A 232 -10.11 24.03 0.02
N TYR A 233 -10.72 24.24 -1.16
CA TYR A 233 -11.05 25.58 -1.64
C TYR A 233 -12.06 26.25 -0.73
N ALA A 234 -13.16 25.59 -0.36
CA ALA A 234 -14.18 26.14 0.53
C ALA A 234 -13.60 26.51 1.90
N ALA A 235 -12.74 25.66 2.48
CA ALA A 235 -12.04 25.97 3.73
C ALA A 235 -11.12 27.18 3.60
N SER A 236 -10.39 27.31 2.49
CA SER A 236 -9.51 28.43 2.21
C SER A 236 -10.29 29.73 2.03
N VAL A 237 -11.38 29.72 1.27
CA VAL A 237 -12.29 30.87 1.08
C VAL A 237 -12.85 31.33 2.43
N ARG A 238 -13.37 30.39 3.24
CA ARG A 238 -13.90 30.71 4.59
C ARG A 238 -12.85 31.38 5.47
N ASN A 239 -11.62 30.88 5.44
CA ASN A 239 -10.52 31.48 6.21
C ASN A 239 -10.17 32.89 5.76
N LEU A 240 -10.17 33.19 4.44
CA LEU A 240 -9.90 34.51 3.90
C LEU A 240 -11.02 35.49 4.24
N MET A 241 -12.27 35.07 4.11
CA MET A 241 -13.42 35.90 4.52
C MET A 241 -13.32 36.31 5.99
N LEU A 242 -13.00 35.36 6.89
CA LEU A 242 -12.90 35.63 8.33
C LEU A 242 -11.68 36.46 8.70
N LYS A 243 -10.53 36.23 8.08
CA LYS A 243 -9.28 36.90 8.47
C LYS A 243 -9.09 38.29 7.84
N LEU A 244 -9.57 38.44 6.61
CA LEU A 244 -9.36 39.66 5.81
C LEU A 244 -10.65 40.47 5.60
N ASN A 245 -11.77 39.97 6.16
CA ASN A 245 -13.10 40.59 6.01
C ASN A 245 -13.49 40.79 4.53
N LEU A 246 -13.19 39.78 3.70
CA LEU A 246 -13.50 39.76 2.28
C LEU A 246 -14.89 39.18 2.02
N THR A 247 -15.51 39.66 0.95
CA THR A 247 -16.69 38.98 0.39
C THR A 247 -16.29 37.62 -0.16
N VAL A 248 -17.27 36.73 -0.34
CA VAL A 248 -17.04 35.39 -0.89
C VAL A 248 -16.40 35.46 -2.30
N ASN A 249 -16.86 36.40 -3.14
CA ASN A 249 -16.35 36.58 -4.49
C ASN A 249 -14.90 37.08 -4.50
N GLU A 250 -14.57 38.06 -3.66
CA GLU A 250 -13.19 38.54 -3.50
C GLU A 250 -12.25 37.40 -3.02
N ALA A 251 -12.71 36.58 -2.08
CA ALA A 251 -11.93 35.45 -1.60
C ALA A 251 -11.75 34.35 -2.66
N LEU A 252 -12.79 34.02 -3.46
CA LEU A 252 -12.71 33.12 -4.59
C LEU A 252 -11.72 33.58 -5.66
N ASP A 253 -11.73 34.89 -5.97
CA ASP A 253 -10.82 35.49 -6.95
C ASP A 253 -9.39 35.52 -6.44
N MET A 254 -9.18 35.87 -5.17
CA MET A 254 -7.86 35.94 -4.54
C MET A 254 -7.06 34.66 -4.63
N ILE A 255 -7.72 33.49 -4.47
CA ILE A 255 -7.07 32.18 -4.60
C ILE A 255 -7.31 31.53 -5.97
N SER A 256 -7.84 32.27 -6.93
CA SER A 256 -8.04 31.86 -8.31
C SER A 256 -8.81 30.52 -8.42
N VAL A 257 -9.92 30.39 -7.68
CA VAL A 257 -10.77 29.20 -7.77
C VAL A 257 -11.32 29.03 -9.18
N PRO A 258 -11.11 27.86 -9.83
CA PRO A 258 -11.61 27.60 -11.19
C PRO A 258 -13.13 27.80 -11.28
N VAL A 259 -13.62 28.42 -12.36
CA VAL A 259 -15.04 28.76 -12.55
C VAL A 259 -15.96 27.56 -12.31
N GLN A 260 -15.60 26.40 -12.84
CA GLN A 260 -16.37 25.16 -12.69
C GLN A 260 -16.45 24.63 -11.25
N MET A 261 -15.60 25.11 -10.34
CA MET A 261 -15.60 24.71 -8.94
C MET A 261 -16.27 25.75 -8.02
N ARG A 262 -16.50 26.98 -8.51
CA ARG A 262 -17.03 28.06 -7.68
C ARG A 262 -18.42 27.74 -7.13
N GLU A 263 -19.33 27.24 -7.98
CA GLU A 263 -20.68 26.88 -7.56
C GLU A 263 -20.69 25.82 -6.44
N LYS A 264 -19.82 24.79 -6.55
CA LYS A 264 -19.67 23.76 -5.54
C LYS A 264 -19.07 24.31 -4.24
N CYS A 265 -18.06 25.17 -4.34
CA CYS A 265 -17.51 25.88 -3.17
C CYS A 265 -18.56 26.71 -2.46
N LEU A 266 -19.42 27.45 -3.19
CA LEU A 266 -20.52 28.23 -2.62
C LEU A 266 -21.51 27.36 -1.86
N ARG A 267 -21.88 26.19 -2.40
CA ARG A 267 -22.76 25.21 -1.71
C ARG A 267 -22.13 24.70 -0.41
N LEU A 268 -20.82 24.45 -0.39
CA LEU A 268 -20.11 23.98 0.81
C LEU A 268 -19.94 25.09 1.87
N LEU A 269 -20.08 26.36 1.46
CA LEU A 269 -20.05 27.51 2.37
C LEU A 269 -21.43 27.88 2.93
N ASP A 270 -22.51 27.22 2.49
CA ASP A 270 -23.91 27.58 2.78
C ASP A 270 -24.25 29.05 2.39
N VAL A 271 -23.53 29.60 1.44
CA VAL A 271 -23.76 30.94 0.92
C VAL A 271 -24.60 30.84 -0.35
N LYS A 272 -25.77 31.47 -0.36
CA LYS A 272 -26.54 31.61 -1.60
C LYS A 272 -25.82 32.53 -2.56
N ASP A 273 -25.76 32.16 -3.82
CA ASP A 273 -25.15 32.96 -4.89
C ASP A 273 -25.95 34.26 -5.03
N GLU A 274 -25.35 35.41 -4.65
CA GLU A 274 -25.97 36.75 -4.80
C GLU A 274 -25.89 37.29 -6.24
N THR A 275 -25.39 36.47 -7.21
CA THR A 275 -25.14 36.90 -8.60
C THR A 275 -26.17 36.35 -9.61
N ALA A 276 -27.34 35.87 -9.15
CA ALA A 276 -28.43 35.48 -10.04
C ALA A 276 -29.53 36.58 -10.05
N GLU A 277 -29.18 37.73 -10.54
CA GLU A 277 -30.15 38.75 -11.07
C GLU A 277 -29.70 39.22 -12.46
#